data_34e2adcf5017e054251fb3241c48843d
#
_entry.id   34e2adcf5017e054251fb3241c48843d
#
_cell.length_a   1.000
_cell.length_b   1.000
_cell.length_c   1.000
_cell.angle_alpha   90.00
_cell.angle_beta   90.00
_cell.angle_gamma   90.00
#
_symmetry.space_group_name_H-M   'P 1'
#
loop_
_entity.id
_entity.type
_entity.pdbx_description
1 polymer ?
#
loop_
_entity_poly.entity_id
_entity_poly.type
_entity_poly.pdbx_seq_one_letter_code
_entity_poly.pdbx_strand_id
1 'polypeptide(L)'
;MPPRRPDPRGPESVAAVLRALDSGTSPDPEDQRVAARHLLYALAARHPGRVLEVRVPPAAAVQCLPGPVHTRGTPPNVVETDPLTWIRLAAGRLDWADAVRSGAVHASGPRADLGAYLPLV
;
A
#
# COMPACT_ATOMS: atom_id res chain seq x y z
N MET A 1 -17.17 10.00 -8.54
CA MET A 1 -16.64 8.89 -7.72
C MET A 1 -17.32 8.91 -6.36
N PRO A 2 -17.91 7.82 -5.96
CA PRO A 2 -18.42 7.75 -4.61
C PRO A 2 -17.26 7.88 -3.61
N PRO A 3 -17.47 8.50 -2.44
CA PRO A 3 -16.43 8.59 -1.43
C PRO A 3 -16.06 7.20 -0.93
N ARG A 4 -14.78 7.03 -0.57
CA ARG A 4 -14.32 5.79 0.05
C ARG A 4 -14.94 5.67 1.43
N ARG A 5 -15.52 4.51 1.70
CA ARG A 5 -16.05 4.21 3.02
C ARG A 5 -15.03 3.38 3.78
N PRO A 6 -14.64 3.82 4.99
CA PRO A 6 -13.76 2.99 5.82
C PRO A 6 -14.43 1.65 6.11
N ASP A 7 -13.66 0.57 5.99
CA ASP A 7 -14.12 -0.74 6.43
C ASP A 7 -13.92 -0.80 7.94
N PRO A 8 -14.98 -1.04 8.73
CA PRO A 8 -14.83 -1.07 10.18
C PRO A 8 -13.94 -2.21 10.68
N ARG A 9 -13.71 -3.23 9.85
CA ARG A 9 -12.78 -4.32 10.16
C ARG A 9 -11.33 -3.96 9.94
N GLY A 10 -11.03 -2.82 9.30
CA GLY A 10 -9.69 -2.45 8.88
C GLY A 10 -8.64 -2.53 9.99
N PRO A 11 -8.78 -1.77 11.09
CA PRO A 11 -7.79 -1.80 12.16
C PRO A 11 -7.59 -3.19 12.78
N GLU A 12 -8.67 -3.94 12.96
CA GLU A 12 -8.60 -5.27 13.54
C GLU A 12 -7.92 -6.26 12.60
N SER A 13 -8.20 -6.18 11.30
CA SER A 13 -7.54 -7.03 10.30
C SER A 13 -6.05 -6.74 10.22
N VAL A 14 -5.64 -5.47 10.31
CA VAL A 14 -4.22 -5.10 10.39
C VAL A 14 -3.57 -5.77 11.60
N ALA A 15 -4.19 -5.65 12.76
CA ALA A 15 -3.67 -6.26 13.99
C ALA A 15 -3.56 -7.78 13.87
N ALA A 16 -4.57 -8.43 13.27
CA ALA A 16 -4.57 -9.87 13.08
C ALA A 16 -3.43 -10.33 12.16
N VAL A 17 -3.21 -9.62 11.05
CA VAL A 17 -2.11 -9.94 10.14
C VAL A 17 -0.76 -9.79 10.84
N LEU A 18 -0.56 -8.69 11.57
CA LEU A 18 0.70 -8.45 12.26
C LEU A 18 0.97 -9.49 13.35
N ARG A 19 -0.06 -9.91 14.09
CA ARG A 19 0.08 -10.99 15.08
C ARG A 19 0.50 -12.31 14.42
N ALA A 20 -0.11 -12.64 13.28
CA ALA A 20 0.24 -13.85 12.55
C ALA A 20 1.70 -13.80 12.08
N LEU A 21 2.14 -12.67 11.54
CA LEU A 21 3.52 -12.50 11.12
C LEU A 21 4.50 -12.65 12.29
N ASP A 22 4.16 -12.07 13.45
CA ASP A 22 5.01 -12.15 14.64
C ASP A 22 5.08 -13.57 15.20
N SER A 23 4.02 -14.35 15.02
CA SER A 23 3.96 -15.75 15.48
C SER A 23 4.53 -16.74 14.47
N GLY A 24 4.91 -16.29 13.28
CA GLY A 24 5.36 -17.18 12.21
C GLY A 24 4.24 -18.00 11.58
N THR A 25 2.98 -17.57 11.73
CA THR A 25 1.85 -18.24 11.12
C THR A 25 1.39 -17.51 9.86
N SER A 26 0.63 -18.22 9.00
CA SER A 26 0.08 -17.61 7.79
C SER A 26 -1.14 -16.78 8.12
N PRO A 27 -1.14 -15.48 7.78
CA PRO A 27 -2.33 -14.65 7.98
C PRO A 27 -3.48 -15.13 7.11
N ASP A 28 -4.70 -14.98 7.64
CA ASP A 28 -5.91 -15.29 6.89
C ASP A 28 -6.00 -14.44 5.62
N PRO A 29 -6.32 -15.02 4.45
CA PRO A 29 -6.39 -14.26 3.20
C PRO A 29 -7.38 -13.10 3.21
N GLU A 30 -8.53 -13.25 3.86
CA GLU A 30 -9.51 -12.17 3.97
C GLU A 30 -8.97 -11.04 4.84
N ASP A 31 -8.31 -11.36 5.95
CA ASP A 31 -7.65 -10.35 6.78
C ASP A 31 -6.56 -9.61 6.00
N GLN A 32 -5.79 -10.31 5.18
CA GLN A 32 -4.79 -9.67 4.32
C GLN A 32 -5.43 -8.68 3.37
N ARG A 33 -6.52 -9.07 2.73
CA ARG A 33 -7.22 -8.21 1.78
C ARG A 33 -7.76 -6.94 2.46
N VAL A 34 -8.45 -7.10 3.58
CA VAL A 34 -9.03 -5.99 4.33
C VAL A 34 -7.94 -5.08 4.89
N ALA A 35 -6.89 -5.66 5.46
CA ALA A 35 -5.77 -4.90 6.01
C ALA A 35 -5.03 -4.11 4.93
N ALA A 36 -4.73 -4.74 3.79
CA ALA A 36 -4.04 -4.07 2.69
C ALA A 36 -4.85 -2.89 2.17
N ARG A 37 -6.15 -3.07 1.99
CA ARG A 37 -7.04 -2.01 1.53
C ARG A 37 -7.12 -0.87 2.53
N HIS A 38 -7.25 -1.19 3.81
CA HIS A 38 -7.28 -0.20 4.89
C HIS A 38 -6.02 0.67 4.88
N LEU A 39 -4.85 0.04 4.75
CA LEU A 39 -3.57 0.76 4.75
C LEU A 39 -3.37 1.59 3.47
N LEU A 40 -3.87 1.13 2.33
CA LEU A 40 -3.85 1.92 1.11
C LEU A 40 -4.68 3.19 1.26
N TYR A 41 -5.86 3.08 1.84
CA TYR A 41 -6.70 4.26 2.07
C TYR A 41 -6.07 5.21 3.08
N ALA A 42 -5.38 4.69 4.09
CA ALA A 42 -4.62 5.50 5.05
C ALA A 42 -3.49 6.27 4.34
N LEU A 43 -2.76 5.62 3.44
CA LEU A 43 -1.71 6.28 2.65
C LEU A 43 -2.31 7.44 1.84
N ALA A 44 -3.38 7.18 1.11
CA ALA A 44 -4.01 8.20 0.27
C ALA A 44 -4.60 9.36 1.08
N ALA A 45 -5.09 9.08 2.30
CA ALA A 45 -5.63 10.11 3.17
C ALA A 45 -4.53 10.98 3.79
N ARG A 46 -3.40 10.39 4.18
CA ARG A 46 -2.27 11.12 4.77
C ARG A 46 -1.46 11.88 3.73
N HIS A 47 -1.36 11.35 2.53
CA HIS A 47 -0.56 11.90 1.45
C HIS A 47 -1.39 12.01 0.18
N PRO A 48 -2.40 12.90 0.17
CA PRO A 48 -3.29 13.01 -0.97
C PRO A 48 -2.60 13.56 -2.19
N GLY A 49 -3.09 13.16 -3.36
CA GLY A 49 -2.57 13.61 -4.64
C GLY A 49 -2.79 12.57 -5.72
N ARG A 50 -2.21 12.81 -6.88
CA ARG A 50 -2.38 11.96 -8.07
C ARG A 50 -1.07 11.70 -8.80
N VAL A 51 0.06 11.90 -8.12
CA VAL A 51 1.39 11.71 -8.71
C VAL A 51 1.71 10.24 -8.88
N LEU A 52 1.29 9.41 -7.93
CA LEU A 52 1.64 7.99 -7.87
C LEU A 52 0.37 7.14 -7.75
N GLU A 53 0.30 6.07 -8.54
CA GLU A 53 -0.70 5.03 -8.33
C GLU A 53 -0.05 3.85 -7.63
N VAL A 54 -0.66 3.39 -6.54
CA VAL A 54 -0.24 2.19 -5.81
C VAL A 54 -1.28 1.11 -6.02
N ARG A 55 -0.86 -0.01 -6.60
CA ARG A 55 -1.71 -1.16 -6.93
C ARG A 55 -1.34 -2.35 -6.08
N VAL A 56 -2.30 -2.87 -5.36
CA VAL A 56 -2.12 -4.05 -4.51
C VAL A 56 -3.26 -5.03 -4.79
N PRO A 57 -3.22 -5.72 -5.95
CA PRO A 57 -4.27 -6.67 -6.27
C PRO A 57 -4.24 -7.87 -5.33
N PRO A 58 -5.38 -8.46 -4.98
CA PRO A 58 -6.74 -8.09 -5.38
C PRO A 58 -7.40 -7.08 -4.44
N ALA A 59 -6.66 -6.43 -3.54
CA ALA A 59 -7.24 -5.60 -2.50
C ALA A 59 -7.79 -4.26 -3.02
N ALA A 60 -6.94 -3.45 -3.64
CA ALA A 60 -7.32 -2.14 -4.16
C ALA A 60 -6.18 -1.48 -4.93
N ALA A 61 -6.47 -0.34 -5.53
CA ALA A 61 -5.49 0.60 -6.05
C ALA A 61 -5.89 2.01 -5.60
N VAL A 62 -4.90 2.84 -5.28
CA VAL A 62 -5.14 4.23 -4.88
C VAL A 62 -4.18 5.16 -5.60
N GLN A 63 -4.59 6.42 -5.75
CA GLN A 63 -3.69 7.49 -6.15
C GLN A 63 -3.29 8.28 -4.91
N CYS A 64 -2.05 8.75 -4.87
CA CYS A 64 -1.51 9.47 -3.73
C CYS A 64 -0.36 10.38 -4.16
N LEU A 65 0.18 11.12 -3.22
CA LEU A 65 1.29 12.04 -3.27
C LEU A 65 0.97 13.32 -4.03
N PRO A 66 1.36 14.47 -3.43
CA PRO A 66 1.19 15.77 -4.08
C PRO A 66 2.25 16.01 -5.14
N GLY A 67 1.93 16.83 -6.11
CA GLY A 67 2.86 17.27 -7.14
C GLY A 67 2.21 17.39 -8.51
N PRO A 68 3.04 17.63 -9.55
CA PRO A 68 2.51 17.77 -10.91
C PRO A 68 1.89 16.49 -11.42
N VAL A 69 0.79 16.62 -12.14
CA VAL A 69 0.00 15.50 -12.62
C VAL A 69 -0.07 15.54 -14.14
N HIS A 70 0.09 14.36 -14.77
CA HIS A 70 -0.20 14.21 -16.18
C HIS A 70 -1.71 14.22 -16.42
N THR A 71 -2.12 14.91 -17.48
CA THR A 71 -3.53 15.05 -17.84
C THR A 71 -3.98 14.01 -18.85
N ARG A 72 -3.07 13.18 -19.36
CA ARG A 72 -3.35 12.20 -20.41
C ARG A 72 -2.79 10.83 -20.04
N GLY A 73 -3.59 9.81 -20.33
CA GLY A 73 -3.16 8.42 -20.31
C GLY A 73 -2.94 7.83 -18.93
N THR A 74 -2.11 6.80 -18.90
CA THR A 74 -1.75 6.07 -17.70
C THR A 74 -0.91 6.94 -16.77
N PRO A 75 -1.08 6.84 -15.44
CA PRO A 75 -0.18 7.51 -14.50
C PRO A 75 1.28 7.19 -14.81
N PRO A 76 2.17 8.21 -14.82
CA PRO A 76 3.58 7.98 -15.17
C PRO A 76 4.35 7.27 -14.06
N ASN A 77 3.81 7.21 -12.84
CA ASN A 77 4.43 6.60 -11.68
C ASN A 77 3.52 5.55 -11.12
N VAL A 78 4.01 4.31 -11.02
CA VAL A 78 3.23 3.17 -10.54
C VAL A 78 4.08 2.35 -9.59
N VAL A 79 3.49 1.97 -8.47
CA VAL A 79 4.02 0.96 -7.55
C VAL A 79 3.02 -0.19 -7.51
N GLU A 80 3.50 -1.42 -7.70
CA GLU A 80 2.65 -2.60 -7.62
C GLU A 80 3.30 -3.66 -6.76
N THR A 81 2.53 -4.28 -5.87
CA THR A 81 2.98 -5.35 -5.02
C THR A 81 1.80 -6.19 -4.52
N ASP A 82 2.08 -7.29 -3.83
CA ASP A 82 1.05 -8.13 -3.23
C ASP A 82 0.61 -7.61 -1.84
N PRO A 83 -0.55 -8.07 -1.34
CA PRO A 83 -1.07 -7.60 -0.06
C PRO A 83 -0.12 -7.77 1.12
N LEU A 84 0.51 -8.91 1.26
CA LEU A 84 1.36 -9.16 2.42
C LEU A 84 2.62 -8.30 2.41
N THR A 85 3.26 -8.15 1.25
CA THR A 85 4.42 -7.27 1.09
C THR A 85 4.03 -5.83 1.43
N TRP A 86 2.87 -5.38 0.93
CA TRP A 86 2.37 -4.04 1.22
C TRP A 86 2.15 -3.83 2.72
N ILE A 87 1.52 -4.78 3.40
CA ILE A 87 1.26 -4.67 4.84
C ILE A 87 2.59 -4.61 5.61
N ARG A 88 3.57 -5.41 5.25
CA ARG A 88 4.90 -5.37 5.88
C ARG A 88 5.57 -4.01 5.71
N LEU A 89 5.50 -3.45 4.52
CA LEU A 89 6.06 -2.12 4.26
C LEU A 89 5.34 -1.05 5.09
N ALA A 90 4.02 -1.07 5.09
CA ALA A 90 3.22 -0.09 5.81
C ALA A 90 3.42 -0.17 7.33
N ALA A 91 3.76 -1.34 7.85
CA ALA A 91 4.00 -1.56 9.27
C ALA A 91 5.47 -1.46 9.68
N GLY A 92 6.35 -1.09 8.76
CA GLY A 92 7.77 -0.94 9.06
C GLY A 92 8.52 -2.25 9.26
N ARG A 93 7.98 -3.37 8.77
CA ARG A 93 8.59 -4.70 8.91
C ARG A 93 9.39 -5.14 7.70
N LEU A 94 9.42 -4.31 6.68
CA LEU A 94 10.20 -4.53 5.48
C LEU A 94 10.67 -3.17 4.98
N ASP A 95 11.95 -3.05 4.70
CA ASP A 95 12.53 -1.82 4.19
C ASP A 95 12.17 -1.62 2.72
N TRP A 96 11.80 -0.39 2.36
CA TRP A 96 11.39 -0.05 0.99
C TRP A 96 12.48 -0.39 -0.04
N ALA A 97 13.72 0.04 0.23
CA ALA A 97 14.83 -0.19 -0.70
C ALA A 97 15.08 -1.68 -0.91
N ASP A 98 14.99 -2.48 0.16
CA ASP A 98 15.16 -3.93 0.08
C ASP A 98 14.03 -4.58 -0.74
N ALA A 99 12.80 -4.12 -0.56
CA ALA A 99 11.66 -4.65 -1.30
C ALA A 99 11.77 -4.37 -2.80
N VAL A 100 12.22 -3.17 -3.16
CA VAL A 100 12.44 -2.82 -4.57
C VAL A 100 13.58 -3.65 -5.15
N ARG A 101 14.69 -3.74 -4.42
CA ARG A 101 15.90 -4.46 -4.89
C ARG A 101 15.63 -5.96 -5.08
N SER A 102 14.82 -6.55 -4.22
CA SER A 102 14.49 -7.99 -4.29
C SER A 102 13.44 -8.32 -5.34
N GLY A 103 12.77 -7.31 -5.91
CA GLY A 103 11.67 -7.52 -6.84
C GLY A 103 10.32 -7.78 -6.16
N ALA A 104 10.25 -7.71 -4.83
CA ALA A 104 8.99 -7.85 -4.12
C ALA A 104 8.02 -6.70 -4.44
N VAL A 105 8.57 -5.54 -4.80
CA VAL A 105 7.82 -4.38 -5.27
C VAL A 105 8.30 -4.02 -6.66
N HIS A 106 7.35 -3.79 -7.55
CA HIS A 106 7.63 -3.25 -8.89
C HIS A 106 7.31 -1.76 -8.88
N ALA A 107 8.34 -0.93 -9.06
CA ALA A 107 8.20 0.52 -9.10
C ALA A 107 8.64 1.03 -10.46
N SER A 108 7.81 1.80 -11.13
CA SER A 108 8.13 2.40 -12.42
C SER A 108 7.77 3.88 -12.44
N GLY A 109 8.63 4.68 -13.06
CA GLY A 109 8.47 6.12 -13.14
C GLY A 109 9.40 6.85 -12.17
N PRO A 110 9.71 8.13 -12.47
CA PRO A 110 10.71 8.88 -11.71
C PRO A 110 10.28 9.23 -10.26
N ARG A 111 8.98 9.13 -9.97
CA ARG A 111 8.45 9.44 -8.63
C ARG A 111 7.77 8.25 -7.98
N ALA A 112 8.12 7.04 -8.40
CA ALA A 112 7.57 5.81 -7.84
C ALA A 112 8.38 5.36 -6.61
N ASP A 113 8.41 6.19 -5.58
CA ASP A 113 9.16 5.95 -4.36
C ASP A 113 8.32 6.29 -3.14
N LEU A 114 8.04 5.28 -2.31
CA LEU A 114 7.29 5.44 -1.07
C LEU A 114 8.20 5.49 0.17
N GLY A 115 9.51 5.41 0.00
CA GLY A 115 10.44 5.29 1.11
C GLY A 115 10.31 6.38 2.17
N ALA A 116 10.04 7.62 1.75
CA ALA A 116 9.89 8.75 2.67
C ALA A 116 8.55 8.79 3.40
N TYR A 117 7.58 7.97 2.98
CA TYR A 117 6.19 8.00 3.48
C TYR A 117 5.85 6.79 4.34
N LEU A 118 6.75 5.83 4.43
CA LEU A 118 6.54 4.62 5.20
C LEU A 118 7.47 4.59 6.42
N PRO A 119 7.08 3.96 7.55
CA PRO A 119 5.82 3.23 7.75
C PRO A 119 4.63 4.14 8.04
N LEU A 120 3.43 3.56 7.96
CA LEU A 120 2.18 4.25 8.31
C LEU A 120 1.72 3.93 9.73
N VAL A 121 2.12 2.80 10.24
CA VAL A 121 1.74 2.33 11.57
C VAL A 121 2.93 1.75 12.31
#